data_e94ed827c188b99b3d1b1a0e4161131f
#
_entry.id   e94ed827c188b99b3d1b1a0e4161131f
#
_cell.length_a   1.000
_cell.length_b   1.000
_cell.length_c   1.000
_cell.angle_alpha   90.00
_cell.angle_beta   90.00
_cell.angle_gamma   90.00
#
_symmetry.space_group_name_H-M   'P 1'
#
loop_
_entity.id
_entity.type
_entity.pdbx_description
1 polymer ?
#
loop_
_entity_poly.entity_id
_entity_poly.type
_entity_poly.pdbx_seq_one_letter_code
_entity_poly.pdbx_strand_id
1 'polypeptide(L)'
;MEEPAIAFQGVSYRAQGRVLLGPLDLQVQRGETMVLLGRSGSGKTTALKLVNRLLEEAEGTVLVDGRPTREWDVITLRRRIGYVIQETGLFPHYTVAKNVGLVPKLLEKSNEAIRERVDAMLRLVSLDPQDFRQRYPHQLSGGQRQRVGVARALAGDPEILLMDEPFGALDPLSRAELQQQFLEIQKQMRKTTLLVTHDVGEALLLASRIALLEGGKLHGIYSRAEFLSSSDATVAAYRAAWNGNLPREGGHVGIS
;
A
#
# COMPACT_ATOMS: atom_id res chain seq x y z
N MET A 1 6.66 6.57 -24.77
CA MET A 1 6.02 6.48 -23.44
C MET A 1 6.84 5.51 -22.62
N GLU A 2 7.18 5.84 -21.39
CA GLU A 2 7.91 4.92 -20.52
C GLU A 2 7.01 3.72 -20.18
N GLU A 3 7.63 2.55 -20.05
CA GLU A 3 6.95 1.31 -19.71
C GLU A 3 6.44 1.36 -18.27
N PRO A 4 5.16 1.03 -17.99
CA PRO A 4 4.61 1.06 -16.66
C PRO A 4 5.32 0.03 -15.75
N ALA A 5 5.48 0.35 -14.47
CA ALA A 5 6.05 -0.59 -13.50
C ALA A 5 5.12 -1.76 -13.22
N ILE A 6 3.80 -1.53 -13.24
CA ILE A 6 2.76 -2.57 -13.09
C ILE A 6 1.71 -2.34 -14.17
N ALA A 7 1.29 -3.40 -14.86
CA ALA A 7 0.14 -3.35 -15.76
C ALA A 7 -0.76 -4.57 -15.58
N PHE A 8 -2.05 -4.32 -15.57
CA PHE A 8 -3.12 -5.33 -15.66
C PHE A 8 -3.73 -5.21 -17.05
N GLN A 9 -3.80 -6.31 -17.77
CA GLN A 9 -4.32 -6.40 -19.14
C GLN A 9 -5.46 -7.42 -19.18
N GLY A 10 -6.70 -6.95 -19.13
CA GLY A 10 -7.91 -7.78 -19.11
C GLY A 10 -7.96 -8.78 -17.95
N VAL A 11 -7.37 -8.44 -16.80
CA VAL A 11 -7.14 -9.38 -15.70
C VAL A 11 -8.43 -9.72 -14.98
N SER A 12 -8.73 -11.01 -14.86
CA SER A 12 -9.83 -11.53 -14.04
C SER A 12 -9.34 -12.52 -13.01
N TYR A 13 -10.00 -12.54 -11.85
CA TYR A 13 -9.77 -13.55 -10.81
C TYR A 13 -11.10 -14.16 -10.36
N ARG A 14 -11.11 -15.49 -10.24
CA ARG A 14 -12.27 -16.27 -9.79
C ARG A 14 -11.90 -17.10 -8.57
N ALA A 15 -12.79 -17.14 -7.59
CA ALA A 15 -12.70 -18.07 -6.47
C ALA A 15 -14.07 -18.70 -6.21
N GLN A 16 -14.08 -19.99 -5.98
CA GLN A 16 -15.30 -20.76 -5.71
C GLN A 16 -16.42 -20.52 -6.74
N GLY A 17 -16.06 -20.42 -8.03
CA GLY A 17 -17.00 -20.17 -9.13
C GLY A 17 -17.49 -18.73 -9.27
N ARG A 18 -17.09 -17.79 -8.38
CA ARG A 18 -17.50 -16.38 -8.44
C ARG A 18 -16.36 -15.51 -8.96
N VAL A 19 -16.69 -14.53 -9.78
CA VAL A 19 -15.74 -13.49 -10.21
C VAL A 19 -15.55 -12.51 -9.05
N LEU A 20 -14.34 -12.43 -8.52
CA LEU A 20 -13.99 -11.49 -7.45
C LEU A 20 -13.29 -10.24 -8.00
N LEU A 21 -12.68 -10.33 -9.19
CA LEU A 21 -12.04 -9.21 -9.89
C LEU A 21 -12.14 -9.44 -11.39
N GLY A 22 -12.36 -8.38 -12.14
CA GLY A 22 -12.16 -8.30 -13.56
C GLY A 22 -13.40 -8.15 -14.45
N PRO A 23 -13.12 -7.93 -15.76
CA PRO A 23 -11.79 -7.65 -16.30
C PRO A 23 -11.24 -6.31 -15.80
N LEU A 24 -9.95 -6.29 -15.47
CA LEU A 24 -9.24 -5.10 -15.00
C LEU A 24 -8.15 -4.72 -16.01
N ASP A 25 -8.23 -3.48 -16.51
CA ASP A 25 -7.19 -2.82 -17.30
C ASP A 25 -6.69 -1.60 -16.51
N LEU A 26 -5.45 -1.67 -16.00
CA LEU A 26 -4.87 -0.65 -15.14
C LEU A 26 -3.37 -0.59 -15.33
N GLN A 27 -2.80 0.61 -15.36
CA GLN A 27 -1.35 0.83 -15.43
C GLN A 27 -0.89 1.74 -14.30
N VAL A 28 0.18 1.33 -13.61
CA VAL A 28 0.86 2.12 -12.58
C VAL A 28 2.22 2.54 -13.12
N GLN A 29 2.44 3.84 -13.24
CA GLN A 29 3.67 4.38 -13.78
C GLN A 29 4.81 4.30 -12.76
N ARG A 30 6.07 4.35 -13.23
CA ARG A 30 7.23 4.34 -12.33
C ARG A 30 7.23 5.58 -11.42
N GLY A 31 7.49 5.37 -10.13
CA GLY A 31 7.50 6.42 -9.12
C GLY A 31 6.12 6.98 -8.75
N GLU A 32 5.05 6.43 -9.31
CA GLU A 32 3.67 6.81 -9.02
C GLU A 32 3.15 6.15 -7.75
N THR A 33 2.30 6.86 -7.00
CA THR A 33 1.41 6.27 -5.99
C THR A 33 0.01 6.14 -6.57
N MET A 34 -0.33 4.94 -7.03
CA MET A 34 -1.69 4.58 -7.43
C MET A 34 -2.45 4.06 -6.21
N VAL A 35 -3.59 4.65 -5.90
CA VAL A 35 -4.48 4.16 -4.83
C VAL A 35 -5.67 3.43 -5.44
N LEU A 36 -5.86 2.17 -5.05
CA LEU A 36 -7.09 1.42 -5.30
C LEU A 36 -8.08 1.73 -4.20
N LEU A 37 -9.10 2.54 -4.52
CA LEU A 37 -10.18 2.92 -3.61
C LEU A 37 -11.41 2.05 -3.89
N GLY A 38 -12.15 1.69 -2.86
CA GLY A 38 -13.42 0.95 -3.01
C GLY A 38 -13.90 0.32 -1.72
N ARG A 39 -15.14 -0.15 -1.69
CA ARG A 39 -15.73 -0.84 -0.54
C ARG A 39 -15.03 -2.17 -0.26
N SER A 40 -15.24 -2.71 0.94
CA SER A 40 -14.80 -4.09 1.25
C SER A 40 -15.39 -5.08 0.23
N GLY A 41 -14.58 -6.04 -0.22
CA GLY A 41 -14.98 -7.02 -1.24
C GLY A 41 -14.96 -6.52 -2.69
N SER A 42 -14.51 -5.29 -2.98
CA SER A 42 -14.43 -4.78 -4.36
C SER A 42 -13.23 -5.30 -5.18
N GLY A 43 -12.45 -6.25 -4.67
CA GLY A 43 -11.35 -6.88 -5.41
C GLY A 43 -9.98 -6.22 -5.23
N LYS A 44 -9.83 -5.16 -4.44
CA LYS A 44 -8.57 -4.42 -4.25
C LYS A 44 -7.41 -5.28 -3.75
N THR A 45 -7.60 -5.97 -2.63
CA THR A 45 -6.61 -6.91 -2.07
C THR A 45 -6.30 -8.06 -3.04
N THR A 46 -7.29 -8.49 -3.84
CA THR A 46 -7.11 -9.49 -4.89
C THR A 46 -6.16 -8.96 -5.96
N ALA A 47 -6.41 -7.74 -6.48
CA ALA A 47 -5.52 -7.10 -7.46
C ALA A 47 -4.07 -7.01 -6.93
N LEU A 48 -3.90 -6.58 -5.67
CA LEU A 48 -2.60 -6.50 -5.01
C LEU A 48 -1.88 -7.85 -4.95
N LYS A 49 -2.61 -8.92 -4.56
CA LYS A 49 -2.07 -10.28 -4.45
C LYS A 49 -1.72 -10.92 -5.79
N LEU A 50 -2.31 -10.47 -6.89
CA LEU A 50 -1.95 -10.90 -8.25
C LEU A 50 -0.58 -10.35 -8.66
N VAL A 51 -0.24 -9.11 -8.28
CA VAL A 51 1.06 -8.50 -8.64
C VAL A 51 2.25 -9.29 -8.08
N ASN A 52 2.16 -9.78 -6.84
CA ASN A 52 3.24 -10.55 -6.20
C ASN A 52 3.05 -12.08 -6.30
N ARG A 53 2.13 -12.53 -7.16
CA ARG A 53 1.79 -13.96 -7.37
C ARG A 53 1.46 -14.71 -6.08
N LEU A 54 0.79 -14.05 -5.12
CA LEU A 54 0.11 -14.75 -4.03
C LEU A 54 -1.22 -15.35 -4.49
N LEU A 55 -1.77 -14.83 -5.58
CA LEU A 55 -2.87 -15.37 -6.37
C LEU A 55 -2.43 -15.42 -7.83
N GLU A 56 -3.06 -16.27 -8.63
CA GLU A 56 -2.86 -16.34 -10.07
C GLU A 56 -4.15 -15.92 -10.79
N GLU A 57 -4.02 -15.11 -11.83
CA GLU A 57 -5.14 -14.65 -12.64
C GLU A 57 -5.82 -15.81 -13.38
N ALA A 58 -7.16 -15.76 -13.47
CA ALA A 58 -7.95 -16.72 -14.24
C ALA A 58 -7.90 -16.41 -15.75
N GLU A 59 -7.90 -15.11 -16.09
CA GLU A 59 -7.84 -14.59 -17.46
C GLU A 59 -6.99 -13.32 -17.46
N GLY A 60 -6.46 -12.95 -18.63
CA GLY A 60 -5.62 -11.77 -18.80
C GLY A 60 -4.18 -11.97 -18.35
N THR A 61 -3.45 -10.88 -18.16
CA THR A 61 -2.03 -10.91 -17.80
C THR A 61 -1.68 -9.76 -16.88
N VAL A 62 -0.99 -10.06 -15.78
CA VAL A 62 -0.33 -9.05 -14.94
C VAL A 62 1.13 -8.95 -15.35
N LEU A 63 1.58 -7.71 -15.64
CA LEU A 63 2.97 -7.42 -15.96
C LEU A 63 3.63 -6.65 -14.82
N VAL A 64 4.86 -7.00 -14.52
CA VAL A 64 5.77 -6.25 -13.63
C VAL A 64 7.03 -5.97 -14.43
N ASP A 65 7.39 -4.69 -14.57
CA ASP A 65 8.49 -4.23 -15.42
C ASP A 65 8.41 -4.81 -16.85
N GLY A 66 7.21 -4.74 -17.47
CA GLY A 66 6.92 -5.23 -18.82
C GLY A 66 6.90 -6.74 -18.98
N ARG A 67 7.27 -7.50 -17.97
CA ARG A 67 7.33 -8.97 -18.02
C ARG A 67 6.13 -9.60 -17.33
N PRO A 68 5.41 -10.57 -17.95
CA PRO A 68 4.33 -11.31 -17.30
C PRO A 68 4.76 -11.92 -15.96
N THR A 69 3.96 -11.75 -14.92
CA THR A 69 4.29 -12.27 -13.58
C THR A 69 4.49 -13.78 -13.58
N ARG A 70 3.79 -14.51 -14.46
CA ARG A 70 3.92 -15.98 -14.62
C ARG A 70 5.29 -16.42 -15.12
N GLU A 71 6.00 -15.55 -15.83
CA GLU A 71 7.33 -15.82 -16.38
C GLU A 71 8.48 -15.51 -15.41
N TRP A 72 8.18 -14.82 -14.31
CA TRP A 72 9.16 -14.57 -13.27
C TRP A 72 9.39 -15.83 -12.41
N ASP A 73 10.63 -16.02 -12.00
CA ASP A 73 10.87 -16.81 -10.79
C ASP A 73 10.17 -16.12 -9.62
N VAL A 74 9.30 -16.84 -8.92
CA VAL A 74 8.43 -16.27 -7.89
C VAL A 74 9.19 -15.68 -6.70
N ILE A 75 10.33 -16.23 -6.36
CA ILE A 75 11.17 -15.76 -5.26
C ILE A 75 11.84 -14.45 -5.68
N THR A 76 12.36 -14.40 -6.89
CA THR A 76 12.98 -13.19 -7.47
C THR A 76 11.96 -12.06 -7.59
N LEU A 77 10.74 -12.33 -8.09
CA LEU A 77 9.66 -11.35 -8.15
C LEU A 77 9.34 -10.78 -6.77
N ARG A 78 9.11 -11.63 -5.77
CA ARG A 78 8.75 -11.20 -4.41
C ARG A 78 9.86 -10.46 -3.68
N ARG A 79 11.13 -10.74 -3.99
CA ARG A 79 12.27 -9.99 -3.43
C ARG A 79 12.40 -8.57 -4.00
N ARG A 80 11.86 -8.31 -5.19
CA ARG A 80 11.81 -6.97 -5.81
C ARG A 80 10.63 -6.13 -5.34
N ILE A 81 9.66 -6.74 -4.66
CA ILE A 81 8.42 -6.12 -4.22
C ILE A 81 8.39 -6.04 -2.70
N GLY A 82 8.30 -4.83 -2.15
CA GLY A 82 7.98 -4.64 -0.75
C GLY A 82 6.47 -4.82 -0.52
N TYR A 83 6.09 -5.57 0.50
CA TYR A 83 4.67 -5.79 0.80
C TYR A 83 4.34 -5.47 2.27
N VAL A 84 3.50 -4.44 2.44
CA VAL A 84 2.91 -4.08 3.73
C VAL A 84 1.52 -4.70 3.79
N ILE A 85 1.32 -5.70 4.63
CA ILE A 85 0.04 -6.40 4.81
C ILE A 85 -0.80 -5.76 5.92
N GLN A 86 -2.11 -5.92 5.84
CA GLN A 86 -3.11 -5.31 6.72
C GLN A 86 -2.86 -5.55 8.21
N GLU A 87 -2.45 -6.76 8.61
CA GLU A 87 -2.16 -7.13 10.01
C GLU A 87 -0.67 -7.10 10.37
N THR A 88 0.13 -6.24 9.73
CA THR A 88 1.58 -6.11 9.89
C THR A 88 2.40 -7.38 9.61
N GLY A 89 1.90 -8.58 9.94
CA GLY A 89 2.52 -9.88 9.71
C GLY A 89 3.96 -9.98 10.22
N LEU A 90 4.27 -9.33 11.33
CA LEU A 90 5.59 -9.44 11.95
C LEU A 90 5.74 -10.85 12.58
N PHE A 91 6.93 -11.43 12.44
CA PHE A 91 7.26 -12.69 13.09
C PHE A 91 7.35 -12.47 14.59
N PRO A 92 6.45 -13.06 15.40
CA PRO A 92 6.34 -12.75 16.83
C PRO A 92 7.56 -13.19 17.65
N HIS A 93 8.29 -14.20 17.16
CA HIS A 93 9.51 -14.74 17.76
C HIS A 93 10.80 -14.07 17.28
N TYR A 94 10.69 -13.07 16.39
CA TYR A 94 11.80 -12.25 15.92
C TYR A 94 11.77 -10.88 16.59
N THR A 95 12.95 -10.35 16.90
CA THR A 95 13.08 -8.93 17.28
C THR A 95 12.74 -8.02 16.11
N VAL A 96 12.53 -6.75 16.38
CA VAL A 96 12.35 -5.70 15.34
C VAL A 96 13.49 -5.75 14.33
N ALA A 97 14.75 -5.80 14.79
CA ALA A 97 15.91 -5.88 13.90
C ALA A 97 15.88 -7.12 13.00
N LYS A 98 15.49 -8.29 13.54
CA LYS A 98 15.36 -9.52 12.75
C LYS A 98 14.20 -9.47 11.76
N ASN A 99 13.07 -8.83 12.14
CA ASN A 99 11.94 -8.61 11.23
C ASN A 99 12.33 -7.72 10.05
N VAL A 100 12.93 -6.56 10.32
CA VAL A 100 13.35 -5.59 9.28
C VAL A 100 14.50 -6.16 8.44
N GLY A 101 15.48 -6.81 9.05
CA GLY A 101 16.65 -7.37 8.37
C GLY A 101 16.40 -8.67 7.60
N LEU A 102 15.16 -9.19 7.58
CA LEU A 102 14.86 -10.48 6.96
C LEU A 102 15.14 -10.50 5.46
N VAL A 103 14.61 -9.52 4.71
CA VAL A 103 14.79 -9.45 3.26
C VAL A 103 16.25 -9.19 2.88
N PRO A 104 16.96 -8.21 3.47
CA PRO A 104 18.40 -8.08 3.29
C PRO A 104 19.21 -9.37 3.53
N LYS A 105 18.83 -10.16 4.55
CA LYS A 105 19.44 -11.46 4.83
C LYS A 105 19.17 -12.48 3.71
N LEU A 106 17.95 -12.53 3.19
CA LEU A 106 17.58 -13.39 2.06
C LEU A 106 18.27 -12.96 0.74
N LEU A 107 18.71 -11.70 0.66
CA LEU A 107 19.52 -11.14 -0.42
C LEU A 107 21.03 -11.32 -0.17
N GLU A 108 21.42 -12.14 0.83
CA GLU A 108 22.80 -12.50 1.16
C GLU A 108 23.71 -11.29 1.45
N LYS A 109 23.14 -10.19 1.98
CA LYS A 109 23.92 -9.03 2.42
C LYS A 109 24.76 -9.39 3.65
N SER A 110 25.92 -8.72 3.80
CA SER A 110 26.76 -8.90 4.99
C SER A 110 26.04 -8.48 6.27
N ASN A 111 26.43 -9.05 7.40
CA ASN A 111 25.84 -8.71 8.70
C ASN A 111 25.95 -7.21 9.03
N GLU A 112 27.04 -6.56 8.63
CA GLU A 112 27.26 -5.13 8.78
C GLU A 112 26.26 -4.33 7.92
N ALA A 113 26.15 -4.62 6.63
CA ALA A 113 25.19 -3.99 5.73
C ALA A 113 23.73 -4.20 6.19
N ILE A 114 23.39 -5.37 6.73
CA ILE A 114 22.07 -5.64 7.31
C ILE A 114 21.82 -4.72 8.52
N ARG A 115 22.82 -4.60 9.42
CA ARG A 115 22.70 -3.77 10.61
C ARG A 115 22.49 -2.30 10.24
N GLU A 116 23.31 -1.76 9.36
CA GLU A 116 23.20 -0.37 8.87
C GLU A 116 21.83 -0.13 8.20
N ARG A 117 21.40 -1.05 7.34
CA ARG A 117 20.11 -0.95 6.65
C ARG A 117 18.94 -0.99 7.64
N VAL A 118 18.96 -1.87 8.64
CA VAL A 118 17.96 -1.92 9.70
C VAL A 118 17.88 -0.60 10.43
N ASP A 119 19.02 -0.04 10.86
CA ASP A 119 19.05 1.22 11.59
C ASP A 119 18.55 2.39 10.73
N ALA A 120 18.92 2.43 9.45
CA ALA A 120 18.43 3.42 8.49
C ALA A 120 16.90 3.32 8.32
N MET A 121 16.36 2.12 8.15
CA MET A 121 14.93 1.91 7.97
C MET A 121 14.12 2.23 9.23
N LEU A 122 14.65 1.92 10.42
CA LEU A 122 13.99 2.30 11.67
C LEU A 122 13.94 3.82 11.85
N ARG A 123 15.04 4.53 11.58
CA ARG A 123 15.03 6.02 11.60
C ARG A 123 14.05 6.60 10.59
N LEU A 124 13.98 6.01 9.38
CA LEU A 124 13.07 6.44 8.31
C LEU A 124 11.60 6.42 8.76
N VAL A 125 11.23 5.45 9.62
CA VAL A 125 9.88 5.34 10.18
C VAL A 125 9.76 5.94 11.60
N SER A 126 10.68 6.81 12.00
CA SER A 126 10.74 7.50 13.30
C SER A 126 10.72 6.55 14.51
N LEU A 127 11.47 5.46 14.42
CA LEU A 127 11.76 4.56 15.53
C LEU A 127 13.28 4.61 15.81
N ASP A 128 13.67 5.01 17.02
CA ASP A 128 15.09 5.02 17.38
C ASP A 128 15.65 3.57 17.43
N PRO A 129 16.68 3.26 16.63
CA PRO A 129 17.27 1.92 16.65
C PRO A 129 17.77 1.49 18.02
N GLN A 130 18.25 2.42 18.87
CA GLN A 130 18.75 2.08 20.20
C GLN A 130 17.64 1.52 21.10
N ASP A 131 16.44 2.09 21.00
CA ASP A 131 15.31 1.72 21.80
C ASP A 131 14.52 0.54 21.24
N PHE A 132 14.46 0.40 19.91
CA PHE A 132 13.49 -0.48 19.26
C PHE A 132 14.09 -1.77 18.68
N ARG A 133 15.35 -1.80 18.27
CA ARG A 133 15.91 -2.93 17.51
C ARG A 133 15.82 -4.28 18.23
N GLN A 134 15.90 -4.29 19.57
CA GLN A 134 15.87 -5.52 20.38
C GLN A 134 14.47 -5.88 20.87
N ARG A 135 13.47 -4.99 20.69
CA ARG A 135 12.10 -5.27 21.09
C ARG A 135 11.48 -6.36 20.21
N TYR A 136 10.51 -7.06 20.80
CA TYR A 136 9.66 -8.01 20.10
C TYR A 136 8.32 -7.36 19.74
N PRO A 137 7.57 -7.89 18.74
CA PRO A 137 6.28 -7.33 18.30
C PRO A 137 5.26 -7.13 19.43
N HIS A 138 5.21 -8.02 20.42
CA HIS A 138 4.32 -7.90 21.58
C HIS A 138 4.64 -6.72 22.52
N GLN A 139 5.83 -6.15 22.43
CA GLN A 139 6.29 -4.99 23.21
C GLN A 139 6.02 -3.66 22.51
N LEU A 140 5.35 -3.69 21.34
CA LEU A 140 5.10 -2.53 20.50
C LEU A 140 3.61 -2.14 20.52
N SER A 141 3.31 -0.83 20.41
CA SER A 141 1.96 -0.36 20.12
C SER A 141 1.53 -0.78 18.71
N GLY A 142 0.23 -0.66 18.38
CA GLY A 142 -0.28 -0.91 17.03
C GLY A 142 0.45 -0.10 15.96
N GLY A 143 0.59 1.22 16.19
CA GLY A 143 1.31 2.12 15.28
C GLY A 143 2.79 1.78 15.14
N GLN A 144 3.46 1.43 16.23
CA GLN A 144 4.86 0.99 16.18
C GLN A 144 5.04 -0.31 15.39
N ARG A 145 4.13 -1.28 15.55
CA ARG A 145 4.14 -2.51 14.73
C ARG A 145 3.97 -2.19 13.25
N GLN A 146 3.07 -1.26 12.92
CA GLN A 146 2.85 -0.86 11.53
C GLN A 146 4.08 -0.18 10.94
N ARG A 147 4.72 0.73 11.67
CA ARG A 147 6.00 1.36 11.28
C ARG A 147 7.09 0.32 11.02
N VAL A 148 7.22 -0.69 11.87
CA VAL A 148 8.16 -1.81 11.65
C VAL A 148 7.79 -2.61 10.40
N GLY A 149 6.50 -2.82 10.12
CA GLY A 149 6.02 -3.45 8.89
C GLY A 149 6.44 -2.69 7.63
N VAL A 150 6.30 -1.36 7.64
CA VAL A 150 6.76 -0.48 6.55
C VAL A 150 8.30 -0.54 6.41
N ALA A 151 9.03 -0.42 7.53
CA ALA A 151 10.48 -0.53 7.55
C ALA A 151 10.97 -1.86 6.95
N ARG A 152 10.33 -2.98 7.30
CA ARG A 152 10.62 -4.31 6.75
C ARG A 152 10.38 -4.37 5.24
N ALA A 153 9.25 -3.82 4.77
CA ALA A 153 8.92 -3.82 3.36
C ALA A 153 9.95 -3.03 2.53
N LEU A 154 10.49 -1.93 3.08
CA LEU A 154 11.48 -1.08 2.42
C LEU A 154 12.94 -1.57 2.57
N ALA A 155 13.21 -2.48 3.52
CA ALA A 155 14.57 -2.88 3.85
C ALA A 155 15.33 -3.56 2.70
N GLY A 156 14.61 -4.29 1.83
CA GLY A 156 15.17 -4.91 0.63
C GLY A 156 15.45 -3.93 -0.52
N ASP A 157 15.18 -2.64 -0.34
CA ASP A 157 15.24 -1.61 -1.37
C ASP A 157 14.39 -1.93 -2.62
N PRO A 158 13.11 -2.31 -2.45
CA PRO A 158 12.27 -2.68 -3.57
C PRO A 158 12.00 -1.49 -4.50
N GLU A 159 11.77 -1.76 -5.79
CA GLU A 159 11.31 -0.76 -6.75
C GLU A 159 9.80 -0.52 -6.65
N ILE A 160 9.06 -1.55 -6.25
CA ILE A 160 7.60 -1.56 -6.11
C ILE A 160 7.23 -1.80 -4.66
N LEU A 161 6.29 -1.00 -4.15
CA LEU A 161 5.72 -1.14 -2.82
C LEU A 161 4.22 -1.43 -2.93
N LEU A 162 3.80 -2.56 -2.42
CA LEU A 162 2.38 -2.93 -2.29
C LEU A 162 1.95 -2.69 -0.85
N MET A 163 0.81 -2.02 -0.65
CA MET A 163 0.30 -1.69 0.68
C MET A 163 -1.19 -2.03 0.78
N ASP A 164 -1.53 -2.96 1.66
CA ASP A 164 -2.91 -3.42 1.87
C ASP A 164 -3.46 -2.83 3.16
N GLU A 165 -4.31 -1.81 3.06
CA GLU A 165 -4.91 -1.06 4.17
C GLU A 165 -3.92 -0.68 5.29
N PRO A 166 -2.78 -0.03 4.94
CA PRO A 166 -1.65 0.13 5.86
C PRO A 166 -1.96 1.01 7.08
N PHE A 167 -3.07 1.75 7.08
CA PHE A 167 -3.43 2.70 8.14
C PHE A 167 -4.72 2.31 8.88
N GLY A 168 -5.41 1.25 8.44
CA GLY A 168 -6.77 0.90 8.89
C GLY A 168 -6.89 0.58 10.38
N ALA A 169 -5.88 -0.06 10.99
CA ALA A 169 -5.90 -0.50 12.39
C ALA A 169 -5.30 0.51 13.38
N LEU A 170 -5.08 1.77 12.94
CA LEU A 170 -4.43 2.80 13.77
C LEU A 170 -5.46 3.76 14.36
N ASP A 171 -5.16 4.26 15.58
CA ASP A 171 -5.85 5.42 16.12
C ASP A 171 -5.61 6.67 15.24
N PRO A 172 -6.47 7.70 15.32
CA PRO A 172 -6.41 8.85 14.41
C PRO A 172 -5.07 9.59 14.41
N LEU A 173 -4.42 9.73 15.57
CA LEU A 173 -3.15 10.45 15.69
C LEU A 173 -2.01 9.64 15.07
N SER A 174 -1.86 8.38 15.44
CA SER A 174 -0.86 7.47 14.86
C SER A 174 -1.03 7.32 13.35
N ARG A 175 -2.29 7.32 12.87
CA ARG A 175 -2.62 7.29 11.44
C ARG A 175 -2.09 8.52 10.73
N ALA A 176 -2.40 9.73 11.22
CA ALA A 176 -1.96 10.98 10.62
C ALA A 176 -0.43 11.08 10.59
N GLU A 177 0.25 10.70 11.67
CA GLU A 177 1.70 10.67 11.72
C GLU A 177 2.32 9.71 10.68
N LEU A 178 1.79 8.48 10.56
CA LEU A 178 2.31 7.49 9.62
C LEU A 178 2.04 7.90 8.17
N GLN A 179 0.91 8.53 7.88
CA GLN A 179 0.59 9.09 6.56
C GLN A 179 1.57 10.18 6.16
N GLN A 180 1.89 11.11 7.08
CA GLN A 180 2.90 12.16 6.82
C GLN A 180 4.28 11.56 6.59
N GLN A 181 4.68 10.57 7.38
CA GLN A 181 5.94 9.86 7.17
C GLN A 181 5.98 9.15 5.82
N PHE A 182 4.88 8.53 5.40
CA PHE A 182 4.80 7.89 4.09
C PHE A 182 4.99 8.90 2.96
N LEU A 183 4.40 10.10 3.05
CA LEU A 183 4.62 11.18 2.08
C LEU A 183 6.10 11.59 2.01
N GLU A 184 6.79 11.72 3.14
CA GLU A 184 8.22 12.03 3.15
C GLU A 184 9.07 10.89 2.56
N ILE A 185 8.73 9.64 2.86
CA ILE A 185 9.37 8.45 2.26
C ILE A 185 9.19 8.47 0.74
N GLN A 186 8.00 8.76 0.25
CA GLN A 186 7.74 8.84 -1.20
C GLN A 186 8.50 9.97 -1.87
N LYS A 187 8.60 11.14 -1.25
CA LYS A 187 9.43 12.25 -1.78
C LYS A 187 10.90 11.87 -1.90
N GLN A 188 11.43 11.16 -0.90
CA GLN A 188 12.85 10.78 -0.84
C GLN A 188 13.19 9.61 -1.77
N MET A 189 12.35 8.57 -1.78
CA MET A 189 12.67 7.30 -2.41
C MET A 189 12.01 7.11 -3.79
N ARG A 190 10.95 7.87 -4.09
CA ARG A 190 10.18 7.81 -5.35
C ARG A 190 9.83 6.39 -5.78
N LYS A 191 9.42 5.54 -4.82
CA LYS A 191 9.04 4.15 -5.11
C LYS A 191 7.69 4.11 -5.83
N THR A 192 7.56 3.19 -6.79
CA THR A 192 6.24 2.90 -7.37
C THR A 192 5.38 2.23 -6.31
N THR A 193 4.23 2.80 -5.99
CA THR A 193 3.36 2.29 -4.93
C THR A 193 1.98 1.96 -5.44
N LEU A 194 1.51 0.76 -5.14
CA LEU A 194 0.10 0.38 -5.29
C LEU A 194 -0.48 0.21 -3.88
N LEU A 195 -1.33 1.15 -3.47
CA LEU A 195 -1.93 1.21 -2.14
C LEU A 195 -3.42 0.90 -2.22
N VAL A 196 -3.89 0.04 -1.34
CA VAL A 196 -5.31 -0.31 -1.18
C VAL A 196 -5.85 0.37 0.06
N THR A 197 -6.98 1.05 -0.07
CA THR A 197 -7.75 1.60 1.05
C THR A 197 -9.24 1.68 0.74
N HIS A 198 -10.04 1.81 1.77
CA HIS A 198 -11.46 2.19 1.67
C HIS A 198 -11.71 3.62 2.14
N ASP A 199 -10.67 4.33 2.60
CA ASP A 199 -10.74 5.70 3.12
C ASP A 199 -10.46 6.71 2.00
N VAL A 200 -11.43 7.58 1.72
CA VAL A 200 -11.34 8.63 0.70
C VAL A 200 -10.30 9.68 1.08
N GLY A 201 -10.18 10.01 2.37
CA GLY A 201 -9.20 10.97 2.86
C GLY A 201 -7.77 10.49 2.61
N GLU A 202 -7.50 9.20 2.84
CA GLU A 202 -6.22 8.56 2.51
C GLU A 202 -5.93 8.62 1.01
N ALA A 203 -6.92 8.27 0.19
CA ALA A 203 -6.77 8.32 -1.27
C ALA A 203 -6.46 9.74 -1.76
N LEU A 204 -7.19 10.76 -1.27
CA LEU A 204 -6.96 12.15 -1.63
C LEU A 204 -5.63 12.71 -1.12
N LEU A 205 -5.14 12.22 0.02
CA LEU A 205 -3.88 12.68 0.61
C LEU A 205 -2.66 12.08 -0.11
N LEU A 206 -2.71 10.79 -0.44
CA LEU A 206 -1.52 10.00 -0.79
C LEU A 206 -1.41 9.72 -2.30
N ALA A 207 -2.54 9.72 -3.03
CA ALA A 207 -2.55 9.28 -4.42
C ALA A 207 -1.98 10.32 -5.40
N SER A 208 -1.18 9.85 -6.35
CA SER A 208 -0.97 10.55 -7.62
C SER A 208 -2.22 10.39 -8.51
N ARG A 209 -2.74 9.16 -8.59
CA ARG A 209 -4.03 8.82 -9.22
C ARG A 209 -4.82 7.84 -8.34
N ILE A 210 -6.15 7.92 -8.44
CA ILE A 210 -7.10 7.08 -7.72
C ILE A 210 -7.82 6.20 -8.73
N ALA A 211 -7.68 4.88 -8.60
CA ALA A 211 -8.47 3.90 -9.34
C ALA A 211 -9.61 3.43 -8.44
N LEU A 212 -10.85 3.78 -8.79
CA LEU A 212 -12.05 3.40 -8.05
C LEU A 212 -12.52 2.02 -8.51
N LEU A 213 -12.58 1.06 -7.60
CA LEU A 213 -13.08 -0.29 -7.84
C LEU A 213 -14.44 -0.49 -7.18
N GLU A 214 -15.39 -0.99 -7.95
CA GLU A 214 -16.74 -1.31 -7.46
C GLU A 214 -17.20 -2.66 -8.03
N GLY A 215 -17.71 -3.54 -7.18
CA GLY A 215 -18.23 -4.85 -7.59
C GLY A 215 -17.21 -5.71 -8.37
N GLY A 216 -15.92 -5.61 -8.07
CA GLY A 216 -14.86 -6.35 -8.76
C GLY A 216 -14.41 -5.74 -10.09
N LYS A 217 -14.89 -4.55 -10.45
CA LYS A 217 -14.57 -3.87 -11.73
C LYS A 217 -13.97 -2.49 -11.49
N LEU A 218 -13.14 -2.04 -12.43
CA LEU A 218 -12.66 -0.67 -12.47
C LEU A 218 -13.80 0.25 -12.91
N HIS A 219 -14.22 1.16 -12.02
CA HIS A 219 -15.21 2.20 -12.33
C HIS A 219 -14.58 3.36 -13.09
N GLY A 220 -13.39 3.78 -12.68
CA GLY A 220 -12.64 4.86 -13.33
C GLY A 220 -11.31 5.15 -12.65
N ILE A 221 -10.47 5.93 -13.33
CA ILE A 221 -9.19 6.41 -12.82
C ILE A 221 -9.24 7.93 -12.81
N TYR A 222 -8.86 8.54 -11.69
CA TYR A 222 -9.01 9.97 -11.44
C TYR A 222 -7.70 10.55 -10.87
N SER A 223 -7.33 11.74 -11.27
CA SER A 223 -6.48 12.61 -10.46
C SER A 223 -7.26 13.10 -9.23
N ARG A 224 -6.56 13.66 -8.25
CA ARG A 224 -7.22 14.27 -7.08
C ARG A 224 -8.24 15.35 -7.50
N ALA A 225 -7.88 16.20 -8.47
CA ALA A 225 -8.76 17.28 -8.93
C ALA A 225 -10.01 16.73 -9.63
N GLU A 226 -9.85 15.75 -10.52
CA GLU A 226 -10.97 15.09 -11.21
C GLU A 226 -11.89 14.37 -10.21
N PHE A 227 -11.34 13.67 -9.21
CA PHE A 227 -12.13 12.99 -8.19
C PHE A 227 -12.97 14.00 -7.38
N LEU A 228 -12.40 15.16 -7.02
CA LEU A 228 -13.09 16.20 -6.26
C LEU A 228 -14.15 16.94 -7.09
N SER A 229 -13.98 17.10 -8.40
CA SER A 229 -14.89 17.83 -9.29
C SER A 229 -15.84 16.94 -10.09
N SER A 230 -15.71 15.61 -10.02
CA SER A 230 -16.49 14.66 -10.81
C SER A 230 -17.99 14.80 -10.54
N SER A 231 -18.80 14.80 -11.60
CA SER A 231 -20.27 14.70 -11.54
C SER A 231 -20.78 13.25 -11.54
N ASP A 232 -19.88 12.26 -11.63
CA ASP A 232 -20.25 10.86 -11.56
C ASP A 232 -20.92 10.52 -10.23
N ALA A 233 -22.06 9.83 -10.28
CA ALA A 233 -22.90 9.55 -9.11
C ALA A 233 -22.16 8.69 -8.07
N THR A 234 -21.35 7.72 -8.51
CA THR A 234 -20.58 6.85 -7.63
C THR A 234 -19.48 7.64 -6.92
N VAL A 235 -18.71 8.45 -7.67
CA VAL A 235 -17.67 9.32 -7.09
C VAL A 235 -18.29 10.34 -6.13
N ALA A 236 -19.44 10.92 -6.48
CA ALA A 236 -20.17 11.85 -5.62
C ALA A 236 -20.61 11.19 -4.30
N ALA A 237 -21.05 9.93 -4.33
CA ALA A 237 -21.40 9.18 -3.13
C ALA A 237 -20.18 8.96 -2.20
N TYR A 238 -19.00 8.63 -2.77
CA TYR A 238 -17.75 8.51 -1.98
C TYR A 238 -17.36 9.84 -1.34
N ARG A 239 -17.44 10.95 -2.09
CA ARG A 239 -17.17 12.30 -1.54
C ARG A 239 -18.15 12.69 -0.44
N ALA A 240 -19.44 12.43 -0.63
CA ALA A 240 -20.46 12.74 0.37
C ALA A 240 -20.22 11.97 1.68
N ALA A 241 -19.85 10.68 1.59
CA ALA A 241 -19.50 9.88 2.76
C ALA A 241 -18.26 10.42 3.49
N TRP A 242 -17.25 10.90 2.76
CA TRP A 242 -16.07 11.53 3.33
C TRP A 242 -16.41 12.88 3.99
N ASN A 243 -17.14 13.78 3.31
CA ASN A 243 -17.56 15.09 3.85
C ASN A 243 -18.50 14.95 5.07
N GLY A 244 -19.29 13.89 5.14
CA GLY A 244 -20.15 13.58 6.29
C GLY A 244 -19.35 13.21 7.55
N ASN A 245 -18.09 12.81 7.41
CA ASN A 245 -17.18 12.51 8.52
C ASN A 245 -16.30 13.70 8.95
N LEU A 246 -16.34 14.82 8.21
CA LEU A 246 -15.70 16.05 8.66
C LEU A 246 -16.55 16.66 9.79
N PRO A 247 -15.94 17.14 10.91
CA PRO A 247 -16.65 17.99 11.86
C PRO A 247 -17.19 19.18 11.08
N ARG A 248 -18.50 19.41 11.14
CA ARG A 248 -19.10 20.63 10.56
C ARG A 248 -18.38 21.81 11.17
N GLU A 249 -17.63 22.58 10.37
CA GLU A 249 -17.05 23.84 10.80
C GLU A 249 -18.17 24.67 11.42
N GLY A 250 -17.92 25.16 12.64
CA GLY A 250 -18.87 25.69 13.58
C GLY A 250 -19.90 26.63 12.98
N GLY A 251 -21.15 26.27 13.15
CA GLY A 251 -22.22 27.24 13.17
C GLY A 251 -21.89 28.31 14.22
N HIS A 252 -21.81 29.54 13.79
CA HIS A 252 -21.74 30.70 14.67
C HIS A 252 -22.79 30.53 15.78
N VAL A 253 -22.32 30.30 17.00
CA VAL A 253 -23.14 30.56 18.20
C VAL A 253 -23.23 32.09 18.31
N GLY A 254 -24.32 32.63 17.76
CA GLY A 254 -24.71 33.99 18.05
C GLY A 254 -25.04 34.08 19.54
N ILE A 255 -24.18 34.78 20.26
CA ILE A 255 -24.47 35.23 21.62
C ILE A 255 -25.43 36.41 21.48
N SER A 256 -26.65 36.24 21.94
CA SER A 256 -27.58 37.31 22.29
C SER A 256 -27.67 37.42 23.79
#